data_49cba46105763ea6ab72f5dcdee37dc7
#
_entry.id   49cba46105763ea6ab72f5dcdee37dc7
#
_cell.length_a   1.000
_cell.length_b   1.000
_cell.length_c   1.000
_cell.angle_alpha   90.00
_cell.angle_beta   90.00
_cell.angle_gamma   90.00
#
_symmetry.space_group_name_H-M   'P 1'
#
loop_
_entity.id
_entity.type
_entity.pdbx_description
1 polymer ?
#
loop_
_entity_poly.entity_id
_entity_poly.type
_entity_poly.pdbx_seq_one_letter_code
_entity_poly.pdbx_strand_id
1 'polypeptide(L)'
;MSAREALEVASLAVTVVGLPFAVWVFMAQQRKERENEEEEGYQHLSDAYNAFLKVVLAHADLQLRTTSALPSPTPEQHERMLVIFDMLISLFERAFLVAYKPQMSATEQRRWNSWDDYMREWCRREDFHNALPQLLRGEDAQFQAYILSLAQQERASATSGATMAA
;
A
#
# COMPACT_ATOMS: atom_id res chain seq x y z
N MET A 1 46.95 -17.63 41.62
CA MET A 1 46.55 -17.41 40.22
C MET A 1 47.72 -16.71 39.52
N SER A 2 48.30 -17.39 38.54
CA SER A 2 49.44 -16.76 37.78
C SER A 2 48.90 -15.73 36.82
N ALA A 3 49.70 -14.75 36.40
CA ALA A 3 49.29 -13.73 35.41
C ALA A 3 48.83 -14.35 34.09
N ARG A 4 49.30 -15.53 33.71
CA ARG A 4 48.87 -16.29 32.57
C ARG A 4 47.43 -16.85 32.74
N GLU A 5 47.09 -17.45 33.88
CA GLU A 5 45.73 -17.94 34.15
C GLU A 5 44.70 -16.83 34.16
N ALA A 6 45.06 -15.64 34.66
CA ALA A 6 44.20 -14.48 34.64
C ALA A 6 43.94 -13.97 33.21
N LEU A 7 44.96 -14.00 32.31
CA LEU A 7 44.83 -13.63 30.91
C LEU A 7 43.98 -14.62 30.11
N GLU A 8 44.13 -15.92 30.37
CA GLU A 8 43.30 -16.98 29.72
C GLU A 8 41.84 -16.89 30.13
N VAL A 9 41.56 -16.69 31.41
CA VAL A 9 40.20 -16.51 31.93
C VAL A 9 39.56 -15.23 31.37
N ALA A 10 40.32 -14.13 31.29
CA ALA A 10 39.84 -12.89 30.69
C ALA A 10 39.55 -13.06 29.19
N SER A 11 40.40 -13.75 28.44
CA SER A 11 40.22 -14.07 27.03
C SER A 11 38.98 -14.91 26.78
N LEU A 12 38.75 -15.97 27.59
CA LEU A 12 37.55 -16.80 27.52
C LEU A 12 36.30 -16.00 27.87
N ALA A 13 36.34 -15.15 28.89
CA ALA A 13 35.21 -14.32 29.28
C ALA A 13 34.80 -13.33 28.17
N VAL A 14 35.77 -12.70 27.50
CA VAL A 14 35.51 -11.83 26.34
C VAL A 14 34.89 -12.63 25.19
N THR A 15 35.32 -13.83 24.92
CA THR A 15 34.77 -14.65 23.84
C THR A 15 33.36 -15.16 24.16
N VAL A 16 33.15 -15.65 25.39
CA VAL A 16 31.85 -16.26 25.82
C VAL A 16 30.74 -15.20 25.99
N VAL A 17 31.07 -13.98 26.42
CA VAL A 17 30.09 -12.92 26.65
C VAL A 17 30.07 -11.92 25.47
N GLY A 18 31.22 -11.60 24.91
CA GLY A 18 31.35 -10.59 23.85
C GLY A 18 30.70 -11.03 22.52
N LEU A 19 30.80 -12.30 22.15
CA LEU A 19 30.23 -12.80 20.90
C LEU A 19 28.69 -12.81 20.93
N PRO A 20 28.01 -13.36 21.95
CA PRO A 20 26.56 -13.25 22.05
C PRO A 20 26.05 -11.81 22.14
N PHE A 21 26.77 -10.94 22.84
CA PHE A 21 26.44 -9.52 22.92
C PHE A 21 26.57 -8.81 21.56
N ALA A 22 27.65 -9.07 20.81
CA ALA A 22 27.82 -8.53 19.47
C ALA A 22 26.74 -9.00 18.50
N VAL A 23 26.35 -10.28 18.56
CA VAL A 23 25.23 -10.85 17.78
C VAL A 23 23.91 -10.17 18.16
N TRP A 24 23.67 -9.98 19.45
CA TRP A 24 22.46 -9.30 19.93
C TRP A 24 22.39 -7.84 19.46
N VAL A 25 23.49 -7.08 19.55
CA VAL A 25 23.57 -5.69 19.06
C VAL A 25 23.34 -5.66 17.54
N PHE A 26 23.97 -6.55 16.79
CA PHE A 26 23.79 -6.65 15.35
C PHE A 26 22.33 -6.95 14.96
N MET A 27 21.68 -7.91 15.65
CA MET A 27 20.27 -8.22 15.43
C MET A 27 19.35 -7.04 15.77
N ALA A 28 19.66 -6.30 16.84
CA ALA A 28 18.90 -5.12 17.24
C ALA A 28 19.04 -3.98 16.21
N GLN A 29 20.23 -3.78 15.68
CA GLN A 29 20.48 -2.81 14.60
C GLN A 29 19.74 -3.19 13.30
N GLN A 30 19.82 -4.45 12.87
CA GLN A 30 19.09 -4.92 11.69
C GLN A 30 17.57 -4.75 11.82
N ARG A 31 17.00 -4.98 13.01
CA ARG A 31 15.57 -4.73 13.23
C ARG A 31 15.22 -3.26 13.06
N LYS A 32 16.02 -2.38 13.64
CA LYS A 32 15.81 -0.94 13.54
C LYS A 32 15.96 -0.42 12.11
N GLU A 33 16.91 -0.96 11.35
CA GLU A 33 17.09 -0.62 9.94
C GLU A 33 15.86 -1.03 9.12
N ARG A 34 15.33 -2.24 9.30
CA ARG A 34 14.10 -2.70 8.63
C ARG A 34 12.88 -1.85 9.00
N GLU A 35 12.73 -1.48 10.26
CA GLU A 35 11.62 -0.61 10.71
C GLU A 35 11.72 0.77 10.04
N ASN A 36 12.92 1.32 9.87
CA ASN A 36 13.15 2.59 9.19
C ASN A 36 12.86 2.49 7.68
N GLU A 37 13.29 1.41 7.02
CA GLU A 37 13.03 1.16 5.59
C GLU A 37 11.51 1.02 5.31
N GLU A 38 10.79 0.31 6.19
CA GLU A 38 9.33 0.18 6.09
C GLU A 38 8.62 1.53 6.29
N GLU A 39 9.09 2.36 7.21
CA GLU A 39 8.55 3.70 7.45
C GLU A 39 8.80 4.63 6.27
N GLU A 40 10.02 4.62 5.71
CA GLU A 40 10.38 5.39 4.53
C GLU A 40 9.55 4.98 3.32
N GLY A 41 9.38 3.67 3.10
CA GLY A 41 8.52 3.14 2.05
C GLY A 41 7.07 3.62 2.18
N TYR A 42 6.53 3.63 3.40
CA TYR A 42 5.18 4.13 3.65
C TYR A 42 5.05 5.64 3.41
N GLN A 43 6.05 6.43 3.79
CA GLN A 43 6.09 7.87 3.53
C GLN A 43 6.12 8.17 2.03
N HIS A 44 6.95 7.46 1.27
CA HIS A 44 6.99 7.58 -0.19
C HIS A 44 5.65 7.27 -0.86
N LEU A 45 4.94 6.25 -0.40
CA LEU A 45 3.60 5.94 -0.90
C LEU A 45 2.60 7.06 -0.58
N SER A 46 2.64 7.62 0.63
CA SER A 46 1.78 8.74 1.03
C SER A 46 2.05 9.98 0.19
N ASP A 47 3.31 10.30 -0.07
CA ASP A 47 3.70 11.42 -0.92
C ASP A 47 3.25 11.23 -2.37
N ALA A 48 3.38 10.00 -2.89
CA ALA A 48 2.90 9.67 -4.24
C ALA A 48 1.38 9.81 -4.35
N TYR A 49 0.61 9.39 -3.33
CA TYR A 49 -0.84 9.59 -3.30
C TYR A 49 -1.22 11.08 -3.20
N ASN A 50 -0.52 11.85 -2.40
CA ASN A 50 -0.71 13.30 -2.34
C ASN A 50 -0.39 14.00 -3.67
N ALA A 51 0.65 13.54 -4.38
CA ALA A 51 0.97 14.03 -5.72
C ALA A 51 -0.13 13.68 -6.72
N PHE A 52 -0.67 12.46 -6.66
CA PHE A 52 -1.83 12.04 -7.46
C PHE A 52 -3.07 12.92 -7.18
N LEU A 53 -3.38 13.19 -5.91
CA LEU A 53 -4.51 14.07 -5.56
C LEU A 53 -4.37 15.49 -6.13
N LYS A 54 -3.15 16.01 -6.27
CA LYS A 54 -2.91 17.29 -6.96
C LYS A 54 -3.28 17.21 -8.44
N VAL A 55 -3.02 16.08 -9.10
CA VAL A 55 -3.46 15.86 -10.50
C VAL A 55 -4.98 15.85 -10.58
N VAL A 56 -5.64 15.12 -9.68
CA VAL A 56 -7.12 15.09 -9.59
C VAL A 56 -7.69 16.49 -9.37
N LEU A 57 -7.08 17.28 -8.49
CA LEU A 57 -7.48 18.67 -8.23
C LEU A 57 -7.30 19.59 -9.45
N ALA A 58 -6.21 19.40 -10.21
CA ALA A 58 -5.95 20.16 -11.43
C ALA A 58 -6.98 19.87 -12.55
N HIS A 59 -7.66 18.73 -12.47
CA HIS A 59 -8.69 18.28 -13.41
C HIS A 59 -10.07 18.18 -12.75
N ALA A 60 -10.47 19.20 -12.02
CA ALA A 60 -11.76 19.26 -11.31
C ALA A 60 -12.97 19.16 -12.26
N ASP A 61 -12.80 19.54 -13.54
CA ASP A 61 -13.80 19.39 -14.60
C ASP A 61 -14.21 17.94 -14.85
N LEU A 62 -13.37 16.97 -14.50
CA LEU A 62 -13.66 15.53 -14.61
C LEU A 62 -14.47 14.96 -13.44
N GLN A 63 -14.70 15.74 -12.38
CA GLN A 63 -15.48 15.35 -11.19
C GLN A 63 -15.07 14.00 -10.59
N LEU A 64 -13.76 13.71 -10.55
CA LEU A 64 -13.22 12.42 -10.18
C LEU A 64 -13.44 12.02 -8.70
N ARG A 65 -13.82 12.97 -7.84
CA ARG A 65 -14.10 12.72 -6.39
C ARG A 65 -15.57 12.44 -6.11
N THR A 66 -16.42 12.37 -7.12
CA THR A 66 -17.81 11.95 -6.98
C THR A 66 -17.95 10.46 -7.23
N THR A 67 -18.96 9.82 -6.65
CA THR A 67 -19.27 8.40 -6.90
C THR A 67 -19.91 8.17 -8.26
N SER A 68 -20.54 9.18 -8.82
CA SER A 68 -21.18 9.12 -10.14
C SER A 68 -20.15 9.39 -11.25
N ALA A 69 -20.30 8.66 -12.35
CA ALA A 69 -19.58 8.95 -13.57
C ALA A 69 -19.92 10.33 -14.11
N LEU A 70 -18.97 10.97 -14.83
CA LEU A 70 -19.23 12.23 -15.53
C LEU A 70 -20.29 11.98 -16.61
N PRO A 71 -21.43 12.70 -16.61
CA PRO A 71 -22.43 12.52 -17.63
C PRO A 71 -21.90 13.06 -18.99
N SER A 72 -21.88 12.22 -20.01
CA SER A 72 -21.51 12.58 -21.40
C SER A 72 -20.12 13.27 -21.51
N PRO A 73 -19.03 12.63 -21.08
CA PRO A 73 -17.70 13.21 -21.21
C PRO A 73 -17.33 13.42 -22.69
N THR A 74 -16.63 14.50 -22.99
CA THR A 74 -16.02 14.67 -24.31
C THR A 74 -14.95 13.60 -24.55
N PRO A 75 -14.58 13.31 -25.82
CA PRO A 75 -13.51 12.36 -26.10
C PRO A 75 -12.19 12.71 -25.38
N GLU A 76 -11.85 13.99 -25.30
CA GLU A 76 -10.68 14.47 -24.58
C GLU A 76 -10.78 14.26 -23.06
N GLN A 77 -11.95 14.52 -22.47
CA GLN A 77 -12.20 14.24 -21.04
C GLN A 77 -12.10 12.75 -20.74
N HIS A 78 -12.66 11.93 -21.63
CA HIS A 78 -12.59 10.47 -21.47
C HIS A 78 -11.15 9.96 -21.51
N GLU A 79 -10.34 10.44 -22.47
CA GLU A 79 -8.92 10.09 -22.58
C GLU A 79 -8.14 10.54 -21.32
N ARG A 80 -8.34 11.77 -20.86
CA ARG A 80 -7.70 12.27 -19.62
C ARG A 80 -8.10 11.45 -18.40
N MET A 81 -9.37 11.05 -18.29
CA MET A 81 -9.82 10.18 -17.21
C MET A 81 -9.10 8.83 -17.22
N LEU A 82 -8.98 8.18 -18.37
CA LEU A 82 -8.29 6.91 -18.51
C LEU A 82 -6.81 7.01 -18.08
N VAL A 83 -6.11 8.07 -18.51
CA VAL A 83 -4.71 8.31 -18.09
C VAL A 83 -4.62 8.49 -16.57
N ILE A 84 -5.54 9.24 -15.97
CA ILE A 84 -5.56 9.43 -14.51
C ILE A 84 -5.88 8.11 -13.77
N PHE A 85 -6.75 7.28 -14.33
CA PHE A 85 -7.04 5.95 -13.79
C PHE A 85 -5.84 5.00 -13.91
N ASP A 86 -5.09 5.03 -15.02
CA ASP A 86 -3.83 4.29 -15.17
C ASP A 86 -2.80 4.70 -14.10
N MET A 87 -2.63 6.00 -13.87
CA MET A 87 -1.76 6.50 -12.80
C MET A 87 -2.18 5.97 -11.43
N LEU A 88 -3.48 5.94 -11.17
CA LEU A 88 -4.04 5.46 -9.90
C LEU A 88 -3.84 3.95 -9.72
N ILE A 89 -4.10 3.15 -10.75
CA ILE A 89 -3.90 1.69 -10.72
C ILE A 89 -2.42 1.38 -10.45
N SER A 90 -1.50 2.01 -11.16
CA SER A 90 -0.06 1.83 -10.93
C SER A 90 0.36 2.22 -9.50
N LEU A 91 -0.26 3.25 -8.92
CA LEU A 91 -0.03 3.64 -7.53
C LEU A 91 -0.60 2.59 -6.55
N PHE A 92 -1.80 2.08 -6.80
CA PHE A 92 -2.44 1.06 -5.98
C PHE A 92 -1.68 -0.27 -6.03
N GLU A 93 -1.22 -0.70 -7.21
CA GLU A 93 -0.36 -1.87 -7.35
C GLU A 93 0.92 -1.71 -6.53
N ARG A 94 1.60 -0.57 -6.66
CA ARG A 94 2.81 -0.28 -5.88
C ARG A 94 2.53 -0.33 -4.37
N ALA A 95 1.42 0.24 -3.91
CA ALA A 95 1.03 0.18 -2.51
C ALA A 95 0.77 -1.27 -2.07
N PHE A 96 0.13 -2.07 -2.92
CA PHE A 96 -0.11 -3.48 -2.67
C PHE A 96 1.20 -4.26 -2.56
N LEU A 97 2.11 -4.13 -3.52
CA LEU A 97 3.38 -4.86 -3.53
C LEU A 97 4.31 -4.48 -2.36
N VAL A 98 4.26 -3.23 -1.91
CA VAL A 98 5.12 -2.72 -0.82
C VAL A 98 4.51 -2.99 0.56
N ALA A 99 3.21 -2.79 0.74
CA ALA A 99 2.59 -2.73 2.06
C ALA A 99 1.64 -3.90 2.38
N TYR A 100 1.10 -4.60 1.38
CA TYR A 100 0.22 -5.73 1.63
C TYR A 100 0.99 -6.98 2.04
N LYS A 101 0.54 -7.63 3.12
CA LYS A 101 1.05 -8.94 3.56
C LYS A 101 -0.15 -9.83 3.93
N PRO A 102 -0.13 -11.14 3.61
CA PRO A 102 -1.21 -12.05 4.04
C PRO A 102 -1.38 -12.15 5.56
N GLN A 103 -0.30 -11.91 6.29
CA GLN A 103 -0.29 -11.85 7.75
C GLN A 103 0.35 -10.53 8.17
N MET A 104 -0.43 -9.65 8.76
CA MET A 104 -0.03 -8.33 9.19
C MET A 104 -0.05 -8.20 10.70
N SER A 105 0.92 -7.50 11.26
CA SER A 105 0.86 -6.96 12.62
C SER A 105 -0.26 -5.92 12.73
N ALA A 106 -0.66 -5.57 13.95
CA ALA A 106 -1.68 -4.54 14.18
C ALA A 106 -1.29 -3.15 13.61
N THR A 107 0.00 -2.85 13.52
CA THR A 107 0.50 -1.61 12.94
C THR A 107 0.46 -1.64 11.41
N GLU A 108 0.91 -2.72 10.79
CA GLU A 108 0.84 -2.92 9.34
C GLU A 108 -0.61 -2.92 8.85
N GLN A 109 -1.51 -3.62 9.58
CA GLN A 109 -2.94 -3.63 9.26
C GLN A 109 -3.56 -2.23 9.29
N ARG A 110 -3.22 -1.39 10.28
CA ARG A 110 -3.72 0.00 10.32
C ARG A 110 -3.23 0.83 9.14
N ARG A 111 -1.97 0.65 8.72
CA ARG A 111 -1.41 1.33 7.54
C ARG A 111 -2.09 0.84 6.26
N TRP A 112 -2.30 -0.48 6.16
CA TRP A 112 -2.96 -1.08 5.00
C TRP A 112 -4.43 -0.66 4.88
N ASN A 113 -5.16 -0.55 5.98
CA ASN A 113 -6.58 -0.16 5.97
C ASN A 113 -6.83 1.16 5.24
N SER A 114 -5.92 2.13 5.33
CA SER A 114 -6.04 3.38 4.57
C SER A 114 -5.97 3.16 3.06
N TRP A 115 -5.11 2.26 2.60
CA TRP A 115 -5.00 1.90 1.18
C TRP A 115 -6.20 1.10 0.69
N ASP A 116 -6.69 0.16 1.50
CA ASP A 116 -7.91 -0.59 1.23
C ASP A 116 -9.12 0.35 1.09
N ASP A 117 -9.25 1.32 2.00
CA ASP A 117 -10.32 2.32 1.95
C ASP A 117 -10.23 3.21 0.70
N TYR A 118 -9.02 3.65 0.30
CA TYR A 118 -8.85 4.40 -0.94
C TYR A 118 -9.24 3.58 -2.17
N MET A 119 -8.79 2.33 -2.25
CA MET A 119 -9.16 1.43 -3.36
C MET A 119 -10.68 1.22 -3.43
N ARG A 120 -11.34 1.00 -2.29
CA ARG A 120 -12.81 0.85 -2.19
C ARG A 120 -13.53 2.11 -2.66
N GLU A 121 -13.08 3.29 -2.22
CA GLU A 121 -13.69 4.56 -2.62
C GLU A 121 -13.70 4.72 -4.14
N TRP A 122 -12.58 4.42 -4.80
CA TRP A 122 -12.49 4.48 -6.26
C TRP A 122 -13.29 3.37 -6.95
N CYS A 123 -13.34 2.16 -6.39
CA CYS A 123 -14.13 1.05 -6.94
C CYS A 123 -15.65 1.30 -6.92
N ARG A 124 -16.14 2.22 -6.07
CA ARG A 124 -17.57 2.64 -6.06
C ARG A 124 -17.92 3.46 -7.29
N ARG A 125 -16.95 4.09 -7.92
CA ARG A 125 -17.16 4.93 -9.10
C ARG A 125 -17.39 4.07 -10.33
N GLU A 126 -18.50 4.31 -11.03
CA GLU A 126 -18.96 3.42 -12.12
C GLU A 126 -18.00 3.37 -13.31
N ASP A 127 -17.48 4.54 -13.76
CA ASP A 127 -16.56 4.62 -14.90
C ASP A 127 -15.19 3.98 -14.58
N PHE A 128 -14.67 4.15 -13.36
CA PHE A 128 -13.47 3.46 -12.90
C PHE A 128 -13.66 1.96 -12.86
N HIS A 129 -14.77 1.50 -12.27
CA HIS A 129 -15.10 0.07 -12.21
C HIS A 129 -15.17 -0.55 -13.61
N ASN A 130 -15.83 0.11 -14.55
CA ASN A 130 -15.98 -0.37 -15.92
C ASN A 130 -14.64 -0.40 -16.68
N ALA A 131 -13.70 0.47 -16.33
CA ALA A 131 -12.36 0.52 -16.94
C ALA A 131 -11.41 -0.55 -16.36
N LEU A 132 -11.65 -1.11 -15.15
CA LEU A 132 -10.73 -2.06 -14.51
C LEU A 132 -10.24 -3.20 -15.41
N PRO A 133 -11.05 -3.86 -16.24
CA PRO A 133 -10.57 -4.95 -17.10
C PRO A 133 -9.49 -4.52 -18.11
N GLN A 134 -9.49 -3.25 -18.49
CA GLN A 134 -8.47 -2.66 -19.37
C GLN A 134 -7.26 -2.19 -18.55
N LEU A 135 -7.48 -1.49 -17.46
CA LEU A 135 -6.46 -0.89 -16.60
C LEU A 135 -5.56 -1.94 -15.93
N LEU A 136 -6.10 -3.10 -15.63
CA LEU A 136 -5.36 -4.18 -14.94
C LEU A 136 -4.51 -5.05 -15.87
N ARG A 137 -4.44 -4.73 -17.17
CA ARG A 137 -3.63 -5.52 -18.10
C ARG A 137 -2.14 -5.31 -17.84
N GLY A 138 -1.46 -6.39 -17.45
CA GLY A 138 -0.03 -6.37 -17.19
C GLY A 138 0.35 -6.12 -15.73
N GLU A 139 -0.61 -5.79 -14.88
CA GLU A 139 -0.41 -5.61 -13.45
C GLU A 139 -0.20 -6.95 -12.72
N ASP A 140 0.29 -6.95 -11.48
CA ASP A 140 0.50 -8.15 -10.67
C ASP A 140 -0.80 -8.95 -10.47
N ALA A 141 -0.72 -10.28 -10.65
CA ALA A 141 -1.91 -11.15 -10.61
C ALA A 141 -2.60 -11.18 -9.24
N GLN A 142 -1.86 -11.04 -8.13
CA GLN A 142 -2.44 -11.00 -6.79
C GLN A 142 -3.12 -9.65 -6.54
N PHE A 143 -2.53 -8.57 -6.99
CA PHE A 143 -3.14 -7.25 -6.97
C PHE A 143 -4.43 -7.22 -7.80
N GLN A 144 -4.41 -7.76 -9.04
CA GLN A 144 -5.61 -7.85 -9.87
C GLN A 144 -6.75 -8.58 -9.14
N ALA A 145 -6.47 -9.76 -8.58
CA ALA A 145 -7.47 -10.53 -7.83
C ALA A 145 -8.00 -9.73 -6.62
N TYR A 146 -7.12 -9.02 -5.91
CA TYR A 146 -7.47 -8.22 -4.76
C TYR A 146 -8.43 -7.08 -5.12
N ILE A 147 -8.05 -6.21 -6.07
CA ILE A 147 -8.86 -5.03 -6.42
C ILE A 147 -10.19 -5.42 -7.09
N LEU A 148 -10.22 -6.49 -7.88
CA LEU A 148 -11.47 -7.01 -8.46
C LEU A 148 -12.42 -7.53 -7.37
N SER A 149 -11.88 -8.18 -6.33
CA SER A 149 -12.66 -8.60 -5.16
C SER A 149 -13.27 -7.41 -4.43
N LEU A 150 -12.50 -6.33 -4.22
CA LEU A 150 -13.00 -5.09 -3.62
C LEU A 150 -14.12 -4.48 -4.48
N ALA A 151 -13.91 -4.39 -5.78
CA ALA A 151 -14.87 -3.83 -6.71
C ALA A 151 -16.21 -4.59 -6.71
N GLN A 152 -16.17 -5.92 -6.63
CA GLN A 152 -17.36 -6.76 -6.49
C GLN A 152 -18.09 -6.54 -5.17
N GLN A 153 -17.35 -6.45 -4.05
CA GLN A 153 -17.92 -6.19 -2.72
C GLN A 153 -18.63 -4.84 -2.68
N GLU A 154 -18.02 -3.78 -3.21
CA GLU A 154 -18.61 -2.44 -3.22
C GLU A 154 -19.91 -2.39 -4.07
N ARG A 155 -19.95 -3.10 -5.21
CA ARG A 155 -21.18 -3.22 -6.01
C ARG A 155 -22.29 -3.99 -5.29
N ALA A 156 -21.97 -5.11 -4.65
CA ALA A 156 -22.94 -5.88 -3.90
C ALA A 156 -23.56 -5.07 -2.75
N SER A 157 -22.74 -4.28 -2.05
CA SER A 157 -23.17 -3.39 -0.98
C SER A 157 -24.11 -2.28 -1.48
N ALA A 158 -23.79 -1.68 -2.63
CA ALA A 158 -24.62 -0.64 -3.24
C ALA A 158 -26.02 -1.17 -3.65
N THR A 159 -26.07 -2.38 -4.22
CA THR A 159 -27.33 -3.03 -4.63
C THR A 159 -28.21 -3.37 -3.43
N SER A 160 -27.61 -3.89 -2.34
CA SER A 160 -28.34 -4.22 -1.11
C SER A 160 -28.92 -2.98 -0.43
N GLY A 161 -28.16 -1.85 -0.42
CA GLY A 161 -28.65 -0.58 0.14
C GLY A 161 -29.81 0.02 -0.64
N ALA A 162 -29.81 -0.10 -1.96
CA ALA A 162 -30.91 0.38 -2.81
C ALA A 162 -32.21 -0.42 -2.60
N THR A 163 -32.10 -1.73 -2.36
CA THR A 163 -33.30 -2.61 -2.12
C THR A 163 -33.94 -2.37 -0.75
N MET A 164 -33.19 -1.90 0.25
CA MET A 164 -33.75 -1.58 1.58
C MET A 164 -34.41 -0.19 1.66
N ALA A 165 -34.13 0.69 0.70
CA ALA A 165 -34.64 2.07 0.66
C ALA A 165 -35.90 2.24 -0.24
N ALA A 166 -36.32 1.20 -0.95
CA ALA A 166 -37.50 1.14 -1.81
C ALA A 166 -38.65 0.38 -1.13
#